data_bf6904d494bd0836ff566f9ac25db666
#
_entry.id   bf6904d494bd0836ff566f9ac25db666
#
_cell.length_a   1.000
_cell.length_b   1.000
_cell.length_c   1.000
_cell.angle_alpha   90.00
_cell.angle_beta   90.00
_cell.angle_gamma   90.00
#
_symmetry.space_group_name_H-M   'P 1'
#
loop_
_entity.id
_entity.type
_entity.pdbx_description
1 polymer ?
#
loop_
_entity_poly.entity_id
_entity_poly.type
_entity_poly.pdbx_seq_one_letter_code
_entity_poly.pdbx_strand_id
1 'polypeptide(L)'
;MADINSAFWASHLVEPKRSYKYKVDWGDGRTPWYLFSAVDLPKYTLGETPVHALNHTFKYPGRITWDDITMEITDSESIDAAGVLIEKLLQAGYAYPTSPNVYRTISKQGCIAAMGILRITEMTWDERIIGQWTLKNAWIKSFDSGKRSYDSDDAVKISLTVTYDWAEYSANPEGSRPTMG
;
A
#
# COMPACT_ATOMS: atom_id res chain seq x y z
N MET A 1 -30.60 22.05 -31.26
CA MET A 1 -29.39 21.41 -31.74
C MET A 1 -28.44 21.44 -30.58
N ALA A 2 -28.18 20.27 -29.95
CA ALA A 2 -27.22 20.18 -28.86
C ALA A 2 -25.84 20.44 -29.46
N ASP A 3 -25.10 21.33 -28.84
CA ASP A 3 -23.75 21.71 -29.26
C ASP A 3 -22.82 20.53 -29.15
N ILE A 4 -22.49 19.92 -30.28
CA ILE A 4 -21.59 18.74 -30.37
C ILE A 4 -20.14 19.12 -29.96
N ASN A 5 -19.89 20.42 -29.68
CA ASN A 5 -18.57 20.97 -29.37
C ASN A 5 -18.22 21.04 -27.89
N SER A 6 -19.10 20.63 -26.96
CA SER A 6 -18.66 20.37 -25.59
C SER A 6 -18.15 18.95 -25.52
N ALA A 7 -16.94 18.74 -26.00
CA ALA A 7 -16.25 17.48 -25.84
C ALA A 7 -16.35 17.05 -24.36
N PHE A 8 -16.85 15.85 -24.08
CA PHE A 8 -17.09 15.39 -22.71
C PHE A 8 -15.83 15.48 -21.80
N TRP A 9 -14.64 15.48 -22.39
CA TRP A 9 -13.35 15.70 -21.71
C TRP A 9 -13.07 17.18 -21.36
N ALA A 10 -13.77 18.13 -21.97
CA ALA A 10 -13.71 19.55 -21.60
C ALA A 10 -14.74 19.91 -20.52
N SER A 11 -15.61 18.98 -20.18
CA SER A 11 -16.55 19.10 -19.07
C SER A 11 -15.78 18.95 -17.76
N HIS A 12 -15.74 19.99 -16.93
CA HIS A 12 -15.16 20.00 -15.58
C HIS A 12 -15.84 19.01 -14.60
N LEU A 13 -16.81 18.23 -15.07
CA LEU A 13 -17.50 17.20 -14.31
C LEU A 13 -16.76 15.85 -14.29
N VAL A 14 -15.78 15.63 -15.16
CA VAL A 14 -15.05 14.36 -15.28
C VAL A 14 -13.54 14.63 -15.23
N GLU A 15 -13.03 14.96 -14.05
CA GLU A 15 -11.59 15.08 -13.84
C GLU A 15 -10.99 13.69 -13.59
N PRO A 16 -10.01 13.22 -14.37
CA PRO A 16 -9.38 11.93 -14.14
C PRO A 16 -8.55 11.93 -12.86
N LYS A 17 -8.56 10.81 -12.15
CA LYS A 17 -7.67 10.61 -11.01
C LYS A 17 -6.21 10.69 -11.46
N ARG A 18 -5.39 11.40 -10.69
CA ARG A 18 -3.95 11.54 -10.96
C ARG A 18 -3.18 10.51 -10.13
N SER A 19 -2.28 9.76 -10.78
CA SER A 19 -1.48 8.73 -10.12
C SER A 19 -0.57 9.24 -9.00
N TYR A 20 -0.18 10.50 -9.03
CA TYR A 20 0.68 11.13 -8.02
C TYR A 20 -0.10 11.74 -6.83
N LYS A 21 -1.44 11.71 -6.84
CA LYS A 21 -2.29 12.25 -5.77
C LYS A 21 -2.68 11.16 -4.79
N TYR A 22 -1.71 10.70 -4.02
CA TYR A 22 -1.91 9.71 -2.97
C TYR A 22 -1.11 10.06 -1.71
N LYS A 23 -1.49 9.46 -0.61
CA LYS A 23 -0.81 9.56 0.69
C LYS A 23 -0.75 8.18 1.32
N VAL A 24 0.42 7.81 1.81
CA VAL A 24 0.61 6.57 2.57
C VAL A 24 0.81 6.93 4.04
N ASP A 25 0.10 6.24 4.91
CA ASP A 25 0.22 6.39 6.36
C ASP A 25 0.21 5.00 7.01
N TRP A 26 1.22 4.67 7.77
CA TRP A 26 1.27 3.44 8.54
C TRP A 26 1.19 3.66 10.05
N GLY A 27 0.61 4.80 10.45
CA GLY A 27 0.18 5.05 11.81
C GLY A 27 1.27 5.23 12.86
N ASP A 28 2.55 5.28 12.47
CA ASP A 28 3.66 5.46 13.40
C ASP A 28 4.08 6.93 13.57
N GLY A 29 3.64 7.82 12.69
CA GLY A 29 3.94 9.24 12.67
C GLY A 29 5.42 9.58 12.42
N ARG A 30 6.28 8.59 12.16
CA ARG A 30 7.73 8.78 11.99
C ARG A 30 8.13 8.91 10.52
N THR A 31 7.46 8.17 9.63
CA THR A 31 7.75 8.22 8.21
C THR A 31 6.76 9.13 7.52
N PRO A 32 7.19 10.33 7.11
CA PRO A 32 6.31 11.26 6.42
C PRO A 32 5.82 10.68 5.09
N TRP A 33 4.56 10.93 4.79
CA TRP A 33 3.91 10.44 3.56
C TRP A 33 4.62 10.87 2.26
N TYR A 34 5.32 12.01 2.26
CA TYR A 34 6.01 12.54 1.06
C TYR A 34 7.30 11.80 0.73
N LEU A 35 7.78 10.92 1.59
CA LEU A 35 8.93 10.05 1.28
C LEU A 35 8.54 8.83 0.44
N PHE A 36 7.25 8.47 0.40
CA PHE A 36 6.79 7.37 -0.44
C PHE A 36 6.74 7.81 -1.90
N SER A 37 7.72 7.36 -2.70
CA SER A 37 7.83 7.69 -4.11
C SER A 37 6.93 6.82 -5.01
N ALA A 38 6.62 5.61 -4.59
CA ALA A 38 5.69 4.72 -5.28
C ALA A 38 4.97 3.80 -4.29
N VAL A 39 3.75 3.39 -4.64
CA VAL A 39 2.98 2.40 -3.89
C VAL A 39 2.05 1.64 -4.83
N ASP A 40 2.05 0.32 -4.71
CA ASP A 40 1.04 -0.53 -5.34
C ASP A 40 -0.26 -0.47 -4.56
N LEU A 41 -1.38 -0.43 -5.29
CA LEU A 41 -2.70 -0.58 -4.66
C LEU A 41 -3.02 -2.07 -4.44
N PRO A 42 -3.85 -2.38 -3.41
CA PRO A 42 -4.27 -3.74 -3.14
C PRO A 42 -4.89 -4.44 -4.35
N LYS A 43 -4.46 -5.68 -4.59
CA LYS A 43 -4.97 -6.56 -5.65
C LYS A 43 -5.43 -7.86 -5.02
N TYR A 44 -6.44 -8.46 -5.61
CA TYR A 44 -6.92 -9.78 -5.18
C TYR A 44 -7.21 -10.68 -6.38
N THR A 45 -7.13 -11.97 -6.15
CA THR A 45 -7.47 -13.01 -7.12
C THR A 45 -8.51 -13.94 -6.50
N LEU A 46 -9.56 -14.25 -7.27
CA LEU A 46 -10.51 -15.29 -6.91
C LEU A 46 -10.07 -16.59 -7.55
N GLY A 47 -9.91 -17.62 -6.74
CA GLY A 47 -9.76 -18.98 -7.22
C GLY A 47 -11.01 -19.42 -7.97
N GLU A 48 -10.89 -20.45 -8.82
CA GLU A 48 -12.03 -21.07 -9.48
C GLU A 48 -12.09 -22.56 -9.19
N THR A 49 -13.29 -23.09 -9.05
CA THR A 49 -13.54 -24.53 -8.94
C THR A 49 -14.34 -24.97 -10.14
N PRO A 50 -13.78 -25.74 -11.08
CA PRO A 50 -14.50 -26.25 -12.22
C PRO A 50 -15.40 -27.43 -11.80
N VAL A 51 -16.62 -27.45 -12.33
CA VAL A 51 -17.55 -28.58 -12.23
C VAL A 51 -17.89 -29.03 -13.64
N HIS A 52 -17.61 -30.27 -13.93
CA HIS A 52 -17.85 -30.85 -15.25
C HIS A 52 -19.24 -31.52 -15.29
N ALA A 53 -20.03 -31.17 -16.30
CA ALA A 53 -21.32 -31.79 -16.59
C ALA A 53 -21.41 -32.09 -18.06
N LEU A 54 -21.44 -33.38 -18.40
CA LEU A 54 -21.45 -33.87 -19.82
C LEU A 54 -20.27 -33.25 -20.61
N ASN A 55 -20.56 -32.47 -21.64
CA ASN A 55 -19.59 -31.83 -22.52
C ASN A 55 -19.31 -30.35 -22.13
N HIS A 56 -19.73 -29.93 -20.97
CA HIS A 56 -19.59 -28.53 -20.51
C HIS A 56 -18.93 -28.44 -19.16
N THR A 57 -18.19 -27.34 -18.94
CA THR A 57 -17.54 -27.05 -17.68
C THR A 57 -18.13 -25.77 -17.11
N PHE A 58 -18.70 -25.85 -15.91
CA PHE A 58 -19.16 -24.69 -15.14
C PHE A 58 -18.07 -24.29 -14.17
N LYS A 59 -17.85 -22.98 -14.02
CA LYS A 59 -16.85 -22.41 -13.13
C LYS A 59 -17.54 -21.73 -11.94
N TYR A 60 -17.14 -22.11 -10.75
CA TYR A 60 -17.63 -21.52 -9.53
C TYR A 60 -16.51 -20.70 -8.89
N PRO A 61 -16.81 -19.50 -8.31
CA PRO A 61 -15.82 -18.72 -7.59
C PRO A 61 -15.33 -19.48 -6.36
N GLY A 62 -14.02 -19.51 -6.20
CA GLY A 62 -13.35 -20.13 -5.06
C GLY A 62 -12.95 -19.11 -3.99
N ARG A 63 -11.84 -19.38 -3.29
CA ARG A 63 -11.32 -18.52 -2.23
C ARG A 63 -10.68 -17.26 -2.81
N ILE A 64 -10.82 -16.16 -2.09
CA ILE A 64 -10.10 -14.92 -2.37
C ILE A 64 -8.68 -15.01 -1.81
N THR A 65 -7.72 -14.54 -2.59
CA THR A 65 -6.32 -14.37 -2.17
C THR A 65 -5.91 -12.93 -2.46
N TRP A 66 -5.33 -12.27 -1.48
CA TRP A 66 -4.78 -10.93 -1.63
C TRP A 66 -3.30 -11.02 -1.97
N ASP A 67 -2.89 -10.26 -2.96
CA ASP A 67 -1.50 -10.21 -3.40
C ASP A 67 -0.70 -9.24 -2.52
N ASP A 68 0.59 -9.51 -2.35
CA ASP A 68 1.50 -8.57 -1.68
C ASP A 68 1.57 -7.25 -2.45
N ILE A 69 1.81 -6.16 -1.75
CA ILE A 69 2.05 -4.84 -2.37
C ILE A 69 3.51 -4.44 -2.21
N THR A 70 4.00 -3.70 -3.20
CA THR A 70 5.32 -3.10 -3.18
C THR A 70 5.20 -1.59 -2.94
N MET A 71 6.10 -1.05 -2.13
CA MET A 71 6.22 0.39 -1.87
C MET A 71 7.68 0.79 -2.00
N GLU A 72 7.92 1.99 -2.52
CA GLU A 72 9.23 2.62 -2.55
C GLU A 72 9.26 3.84 -1.64
N ILE A 73 10.30 3.92 -0.82
CA ILE A 73 10.59 5.08 0.04
C ILE A 73 11.88 5.71 -0.42
N THR A 74 11.87 7.01 -0.63
CA THR A 74 13.11 7.78 -0.83
C THR A 74 13.77 8.00 0.51
N ASP A 75 15.02 7.55 0.66
CA ASP A 75 15.81 7.74 1.87
C ASP A 75 16.26 9.20 2.00
N SER A 76 16.38 9.69 3.22
CA SER A 76 16.71 11.07 3.51
C SER A 76 17.76 11.14 4.61
N GLU A 77 18.69 12.10 4.51
CA GLU A 77 19.70 12.33 5.54
C GLU A 77 19.09 12.72 6.90
N SER A 78 17.92 13.36 6.89
CA SER A 78 17.24 13.79 8.11
C SER A 78 16.35 12.71 8.74
N ILE A 79 15.89 11.74 7.93
CA ILE A 79 15.03 10.63 8.37
C ILE A 79 15.62 9.35 7.81
N ASP A 80 16.31 8.61 8.66
CA ASP A 80 16.87 7.31 8.34
C ASP A 80 15.73 6.28 8.21
N ALA A 81 15.20 6.15 6.98
CA ALA A 81 14.10 5.22 6.71
C ALA A 81 14.54 3.76 6.92
N ALA A 82 15.80 3.43 6.61
CA ALA A 82 16.33 2.09 6.84
C ALA A 82 16.39 1.77 8.35
N GLY A 83 16.82 2.73 9.18
CA GLY A 83 16.84 2.59 10.63
C GLY A 83 15.45 2.36 11.21
N VAL A 84 14.43 3.12 10.74
CA VAL A 84 13.03 2.94 11.16
C VAL A 84 12.53 1.55 10.82
N LEU A 85 12.88 1.00 9.64
CA LEU A 85 12.47 -0.34 9.22
C LEU A 85 13.13 -1.44 10.05
N ILE A 86 14.41 -1.30 10.37
CA ILE A 86 15.12 -2.24 11.25
C ILE A 86 14.53 -2.18 12.67
N GLU A 87 14.19 -0.99 13.18
CA GLU A 87 13.54 -0.87 14.48
C GLU A 87 12.18 -1.61 14.50
N LYS A 88 11.38 -1.50 13.44
CA LYS A 88 10.12 -2.26 13.30
C LYS A 88 10.36 -3.77 13.32
N LEU A 89 11.42 -4.25 12.67
CA LEU A 89 11.79 -5.67 12.69
C LEU A 89 12.13 -6.14 14.12
N LEU A 90 12.87 -5.33 14.88
CA LEU A 90 13.20 -5.63 16.29
C LEU A 90 11.95 -5.62 17.17
N GLN A 91 11.04 -4.67 16.95
CA GLN A 91 9.75 -4.59 17.65
C GLN A 91 8.86 -5.80 17.33
N ALA A 92 8.94 -6.35 16.10
CA ALA A 92 8.23 -7.55 15.70
C ALA A 92 8.69 -8.83 16.44
N GLY A 93 9.79 -8.75 17.19
CA GLY A 93 10.33 -9.84 18.00
C GLY A 93 11.64 -10.40 17.50
N TYR A 94 12.21 -9.87 16.41
CA TYR A 94 13.56 -10.26 15.99
C TYR A 94 14.59 -9.83 17.05
N ALA A 95 15.55 -10.67 17.31
CA ALA A 95 16.70 -10.33 18.12
C ALA A 95 17.98 -10.80 17.42
N TYR A 96 19.00 -9.96 17.45
CA TYR A 96 20.29 -10.33 16.90
C TYR A 96 20.87 -11.53 17.69
N PRO A 97 21.41 -12.55 17.02
CA PRO A 97 21.92 -13.77 17.67
C PRO A 97 23.31 -13.49 18.30
N THR A 98 23.34 -12.56 19.27
CA THR A 98 24.56 -12.17 19.97
C THR A 98 24.95 -13.13 21.11
N SER A 99 24.05 -14.02 21.49
CA SER A 99 24.25 -14.99 22.58
C SER A 99 23.45 -16.27 22.29
N PRO A 100 23.95 -17.46 22.70
CA PRO A 100 23.21 -18.70 22.54
C PRO A 100 21.89 -18.78 23.36
N ASN A 101 21.69 -17.85 24.26
CA ASN A 101 20.50 -17.77 25.10
C ASN A 101 19.40 -16.84 24.54
N VAL A 102 19.55 -16.34 23.31
CA VAL A 102 18.53 -15.51 22.68
C VAL A 102 17.52 -16.40 21.96
N TYR A 103 16.38 -16.65 22.63
CA TYR A 103 15.29 -17.51 22.11
C TYR A 103 14.11 -16.72 21.55
N ARG A 104 14.26 -15.41 21.34
CA ARG A 104 13.20 -14.58 20.76
C ARG A 104 12.95 -14.94 19.31
N THR A 105 11.67 -15.00 18.93
CA THR A 105 11.23 -15.28 17.55
C THR A 105 10.20 -14.25 17.12
N ILE A 106 10.16 -14.02 15.83
CA ILE A 106 9.15 -13.16 15.20
C ILE A 106 7.79 -13.85 15.30
N SER A 107 6.76 -13.09 15.67
CA SER A 107 5.38 -13.55 15.67
C SER A 107 4.51 -12.68 14.78
N LYS A 108 3.43 -13.24 14.23
CA LYS A 108 2.47 -12.46 13.43
C LYS A 108 1.91 -11.28 14.23
N GLN A 109 1.57 -11.50 15.50
CA GLN A 109 1.08 -10.45 16.38
C GLN A 109 2.12 -9.34 16.59
N GLY A 110 3.38 -9.69 16.81
CA GLY A 110 4.48 -8.74 16.93
C GLY A 110 4.68 -7.93 15.65
N CYS A 111 4.65 -8.58 14.49
CA CYS A 111 4.76 -7.90 13.20
C CYS A 111 3.62 -6.89 12.98
N ILE A 112 2.37 -7.29 13.26
CA ILE A 112 1.21 -6.41 13.12
C ILE A 112 1.30 -5.22 14.08
N ALA A 113 1.71 -5.45 15.33
CA ALA A 113 1.88 -4.40 16.31
C ALA A 113 2.99 -3.41 15.92
N ALA A 114 4.10 -3.90 15.37
CA ALA A 114 5.23 -3.09 14.91
C ALA A 114 4.88 -2.26 13.65
N MET A 115 4.06 -2.80 12.75
CA MET A 115 3.65 -2.10 11.53
C MET A 115 2.57 -1.05 11.81
N GLY A 116 1.66 -1.33 12.73
CA GLY A 116 0.47 -0.51 12.95
C GLY A 116 -0.57 -0.67 11.85
N ILE A 117 -1.34 0.39 11.58
CA ILE A 117 -2.38 0.40 10.55
C ILE A 117 -1.81 1.06 9.30
N LEU A 118 -1.77 0.31 8.21
CA LEU A 118 -1.36 0.85 6.91
C LEU A 118 -2.58 1.35 6.13
N ARG A 119 -2.54 2.63 5.74
CA ARG A 119 -3.57 3.29 4.94
C ARG A 119 -2.96 3.89 3.69
N ILE A 120 -3.65 3.71 2.57
CA ILE A 120 -3.32 4.35 1.29
C ILE A 120 -4.53 5.19 0.91
N THR A 121 -4.36 6.50 0.88
CA THR A 121 -5.43 7.47 0.65
C THR A 121 -5.25 8.10 -0.72
N GLU A 122 -6.28 8.04 -1.55
CA GLU A 122 -6.34 8.70 -2.86
C GLU A 122 -7.03 10.08 -2.70
N MET A 123 -6.46 11.11 -3.30
CA MET A 123 -6.93 12.49 -3.17
C MET A 123 -7.25 13.13 -4.51
N THR A 124 -8.14 14.12 -4.48
CA THR A 124 -8.43 15.00 -5.61
C THR A 124 -7.33 16.06 -5.78
N TRP A 125 -7.45 16.90 -6.80
CA TRP A 125 -6.57 18.04 -7.03
C TRP A 125 -6.62 19.07 -5.88
N ASP A 126 -7.75 19.20 -5.20
CA ASP A 126 -8.01 20.10 -4.07
C ASP A 126 -7.87 19.40 -2.68
N GLU A 127 -7.12 18.29 -2.65
CA GLU A 127 -6.75 17.52 -1.44
C GLU A 127 -7.92 16.84 -0.71
N ARG A 128 -9.11 16.78 -1.30
CA ARG A 128 -10.20 15.98 -0.73
C ARG A 128 -9.94 14.50 -0.94
N ILE A 129 -10.33 13.70 0.03
CA ILE A 129 -10.18 12.24 -0.02
C ILE A 129 -11.25 11.65 -0.95
N ILE A 130 -10.83 10.99 -2.01
CA ILE A 130 -11.70 10.23 -2.91
C ILE A 130 -12.01 8.86 -2.33
N GLY A 131 -10.98 8.20 -1.80
CA GLY A 131 -11.09 6.88 -1.24
C GLY A 131 -9.85 6.52 -0.44
N GLN A 132 -10.03 5.55 0.44
CA GLN A 132 -8.98 5.08 1.32
C GLN A 132 -8.97 3.56 1.37
N TRP A 133 -7.82 2.99 1.13
CA TRP A 133 -7.52 1.60 1.39
C TRP A 133 -6.94 1.45 2.78
N THR A 134 -7.49 0.54 3.57
CA THR A 134 -6.94 0.17 4.89
C THR A 134 -6.55 -1.29 4.84
N LEU A 135 -5.25 -1.56 4.98
CA LEU A 135 -4.70 -2.90 4.96
C LEU A 135 -4.73 -3.47 6.38
N LYS A 136 -5.37 -4.61 6.52
CA LYS A 136 -5.53 -5.28 7.82
C LYS A 136 -4.49 -6.36 8.03
N ASN A 137 -3.94 -6.39 9.23
CA ASN A 137 -2.89 -7.31 9.63
C ASN A 137 -1.67 -7.23 8.71
N ALA A 138 -1.32 -6.00 8.28
CA ALA A 138 -0.18 -5.75 7.43
C ALA A 138 1.14 -5.93 8.19
N TRP A 139 2.15 -6.46 7.50
CA TRP A 139 3.51 -6.59 8.00
C TRP A 139 4.52 -6.58 6.86
N ILE A 140 5.75 -6.17 7.16
CA ILE A 140 6.83 -6.09 6.18
C ILE A 140 7.37 -7.51 5.93
N LYS A 141 7.21 -8.01 4.72
CA LYS A 141 7.73 -9.31 4.28
C LYS A 141 9.21 -9.24 3.91
N SER A 142 9.59 -8.18 3.21
CA SER A 142 10.97 -7.92 2.83
C SER A 142 11.21 -6.42 2.66
N PHE A 143 12.45 -6.02 2.84
CA PHE A 143 12.89 -4.70 2.39
C PHE A 143 14.27 -4.81 1.75
N ASP A 144 14.51 -3.95 0.79
CA ASP A 144 15.80 -3.79 0.11
C ASP A 144 16.23 -2.34 0.29
N SER A 145 17.37 -2.13 0.95
CA SER A 145 17.93 -0.80 1.19
C SER A 145 18.57 -0.15 -0.04
N GLY A 146 18.45 -0.79 -1.19
CA GLY A 146 18.96 -0.32 -2.46
C GLY A 146 20.50 -0.37 -2.59
N LYS A 147 20.97 -0.12 -3.81
CA LYS A 147 22.38 -0.10 -4.16
C LYS A 147 22.95 1.32 -3.98
N ARG A 148 24.21 1.41 -3.57
CA ARG A 148 25.00 2.65 -3.55
C ARG A 148 26.03 2.57 -4.67
N SER A 149 26.20 3.65 -5.45
CA SER A 149 27.21 3.76 -6.53
C SER A 149 27.78 5.18 -6.55
N TYR A 150 29.07 5.29 -6.78
CA TYR A 150 29.73 6.60 -6.99
C TYR A 150 29.46 7.19 -8.38
N ASP A 151 28.89 6.40 -9.29
CA ASP A 151 28.62 6.80 -10.68
C ASP A 151 27.20 7.31 -10.89
N SER A 152 26.38 7.47 -9.82
CA SER A 152 25.00 7.92 -9.91
C SER A 152 24.72 9.00 -8.85
N ASP A 153 24.08 10.07 -9.29
CA ASP A 153 23.60 11.16 -8.45
C ASP A 153 22.13 10.94 -8.02
N ASP A 154 21.57 9.76 -8.28
CA ASP A 154 20.19 9.44 -7.94
C ASP A 154 19.97 9.34 -6.43
N ALA A 155 18.81 9.80 -5.98
CA ALA A 155 18.38 9.60 -4.60
C ALA A 155 18.25 8.11 -4.30
N VAL A 156 18.66 7.74 -3.09
CA VAL A 156 18.55 6.36 -2.63
C VAL A 156 17.08 5.99 -2.41
N LYS A 157 16.66 4.86 -2.99
CA LYS A 157 15.36 4.28 -2.83
C LYS A 157 15.40 2.98 -2.04
N ILE A 158 14.51 2.83 -1.11
CA ILE A 158 14.28 1.62 -0.34
C ILE A 158 13.00 1.00 -0.84
N SER A 159 13.06 -0.25 -1.27
CA SER A 159 11.90 -1.01 -1.72
C SER A 159 11.40 -1.92 -0.61
N LEU A 160 10.09 -1.89 -0.37
CA LEU A 160 9.41 -2.70 0.63
C LEU A 160 8.40 -3.62 -0.04
N THR A 161 8.31 -4.86 0.43
CA THR A 161 7.16 -5.73 0.16
C THR A 161 6.35 -5.90 1.44
N VAL A 162 5.07 -5.59 1.37
CA VAL A 162 4.12 -5.71 2.48
C VAL A 162 3.09 -6.78 2.16
N THR A 163 2.93 -7.69 3.09
CA THR A 163 1.90 -8.73 3.10
C THR A 163 0.80 -8.34 4.08
N TYR A 164 -0.45 -8.66 3.77
CA TYR A 164 -1.62 -8.37 4.59
C TYR A 164 -2.70 -9.45 4.41
N ASP A 165 -3.62 -9.56 5.36
CA ASP A 165 -4.67 -10.59 5.29
C ASP A 165 -5.81 -10.17 4.36
N TRP A 166 -6.25 -8.90 4.42
CA TRP A 166 -7.24 -8.31 3.51
C TRP A 166 -7.14 -6.80 3.49
N ALA A 167 -7.73 -6.17 2.50
CA ALA A 167 -7.84 -4.72 2.40
C ALA A 167 -9.32 -4.29 2.39
N GLU A 168 -9.61 -3.23 3.13
CA GLU A 168 -10.91 -2.57 3.14
C GLU A 168 -10.83 -1.27 2.36
N TYR A 169 -11.79 -1.05 1.47
CA TYR A 169 -11.91 0.20 0.73
C TYR A 169 -13.07 1.02 1.27
N SER A 170 -12.80 2.26 1.66
CA SER A 170 -13.80 3.25 2.04
C SER A 170 -13.83 4.35 1.01
N ALA A 171 -14.94 4.49 0.30
CA ALA A 171 -15.18 5.61 -0.58
C ALA A 171 -15.54 6.83 0.27
N ASN A 172 -14.82 7.93 0.10
CA ASN A 172 -15.06 9.20 0.78
C ASN A 172 -15.22 9.08 2.32
N PRO A 173 -14.18 8.66 3.07
CA PRO A 173 -14.28 8.39 4.50
C PRO A 173 -14.65 9.63 5.34
N GLU A 174 -14.53 10.85 4.82
CA GLU A 174 -14.90 12.10 5.51
C GLU A 174 -16.36 12.54 5.30
N GLY A 175 -17.17 11.74 4.62
CA GLY A 175 -18.62 11.93 4.57
C GLY A 175 -19.13 13.12 3.74
N SER A 176 -18.29 13.79 2.99
CA SER A 176 -18.69 14.89 2.12
C SER A 176 -18.68 14.49 0.65
N ARG A 177 -19.74 13.84 0.22
CA ARG A 177 -20.08 13.86 -1.21
C ARG A 177 -20.45 15.29 -1.55
N PRO A 178 -19.80 16.00 -2.48
CA PRO A 178 -20.34 17.24 -2.98
C PRO A 178 -21.70 16.90 -3.59
N THR A 179 -22.77 17.45 -3.00
CA THR A 179 -24.09 17.50 -3.64
C THR A 179 -23.91 18.23 -4.95
N MET A 180 -24.06 17.49 -6.05
CA MET A 180 -24.20 18.13 -7.36
C MET A 180 -25.49 18.95 -7.30
N GLY A 181 -25.34 20.27 -7.26
CA GLY A 181 -26.39 21.25 -7.55
C GLY A 181 -26.51 21.49 -9.05
#